data_c6b474f872628391d1ca5785022b51ce
#
_entry.id   c6b474f872628391d1ca5785022b51ce
#
_cell.length_a   1.000
_cell.length_b   1.000
_cell.length_c   1.000
_cell.angle_alpha   90.00
_cell.angle_beta   90.00
_cell.angle_gamma   90.00
#
_symmetry.space_group_name_H-M   'P 1'
#
loop_
_entity.id
_entity.type
_entity.pdbx_description
1 polymer ?
#
loop_
_entity_poly.entity_id
_entity_poly.type
_entity_poly.pdbx_seq_one_letter_code
_entity_poly.pdbx_strand_id
1 'polypeptide(L)'
;MRHRLGNRKLNRTSSHRQALLRNLANALLRHEVIKTTLPKAKELRRVAEPLITLGKKPSLANRRLAFDRTRDREVVVKLFDVLGPRFAQRNGGYLRILKFGFRQGDNAPMALIELLDRPEEATAE
;
A
#
# COMPACT_ATOMS: atom_id res chain seq x y z
N MET A 1 14.56 -6.71 -23.42
CA MET A 1 13.75 -5.55 -23.27
C MET A 1 12.50 -5.83 -22.46
N ARG A 2 12.10 -4.84 -21.66
CA ARG A 2 11.04 -5.11 -20.70
C ARG A 2 9.69 -4.72 -21.20
N HIS A 3 9.22 -5.29 -22.25
CA HIS A 3 7.93 -4.96 -22.79
C HIS A 3 6.82 -5.26 -21.80
N ARG A 4 6.05 -4.26 -21.45
CA ARG A 4 4.87 -4.42 -20.60
C ARG A 4 5.15 -4.97 -19.21
N LEU A 5 6.41 -4.94 -18.79
CA LEU A 5 6.74 -5.34 -17.45
C LEU A 5 6.72 -4.10 -16.60
N GLY A 6 5.63 -3.85 -15.95
CA GLY A 6 5.49 -2.67 -15.13
C GLY A 6 6.17 -2.76 -13.80
N ASN A 7 6.55 -3.97 -13.37
CA ASN A 7 7.03 -4.16 -12.02
C ASN A 7 8.53 -4.23 -11.91
N ARG A 8 9.07 -3.65 -10.85
CA ARG A 8 10.48 -3.79 -10.53
C ARG A 8 10.72 -5.14 -9.89
N LYS A 9 11.83 -5.77 -10.21
CA LYS A 9 12.12 -7.09 -9.65
C LYS A 9 12.58 -7.03 -8.21
N LEU A 10 13.17 -5.94 -7.78
CA LEU A 10 13.64 -5.76 -6.41
C LEU A 10 14.63 -6.87 -5.99
N ASN A 11 15.37 -7.41 -6.96
CA ASN A 11 16.35 -8.48 -6.72
C ASN A 11 15.75 -9.70 -6.05
N ARG A 12 14.53 -10.06 -6.41
CA ARG A 12 13.83 -11.19 -5.79
C ARG A 12 13.14 -12.04 -6.84
N THR A 13 12.88 -13.28 -6.49
CA THR A 13 12.10 -14.15 -7.36
C THR A 13 10.67 -13.64 -7.43
N SER A 14 9.93 -14.13 -8.39
CA SER A 14 8.57 -13.70 -8.61
C SER A 14 7.68 -13.92 -7.39
N SER A 15 7.70 -15.13 -6.83
CA SER A 15 6.87 -15.41 -5.65
C SER A 15 7.33 -14.62 -4.43
N HIS A 16 8.64 -14.46 -4.26
CA HIS A 16 9.18 -13.71 -3.14
C HIS A 16 8.77 -12.22 -3.25
N ARG A 17 8.79 -11.68 -4.46
CA ARG A 17 8.38 -10.31 -4.71
C ARG A 17 6.91 -10.10 -4.41
N GLN A 18 6.06 -11.05 -4.80
CA GLN A 18 4.64 -10.98 -4.50
C GLN A 18 4.40 -10.98 -2.99
N ALA A 19 5.09 -11.86 -2.27
CA ALA A 19 4.94 -11.94 -0.82
C ALA A 19 5.41 -10.65 -0.16
N LEU A 20 6.52 -10.10 -0.62
CA LEU A 20 7.04 -8.86 -0.08
C LEU A 20 6.03 -7.72 -0.25
N LEU A 21 5.50 -7.57 -1.46
CA LEU A 21 4.58 -6.47 -1.73
C LEU A 21 3.26 -6.65 -1.00
N ARG A 22 2.79 -7.89 -0.87
CA ARG A 22 1.58 -8.16 -0.10
C ARG A 22 1.78 -7.77 1.36
N ASN A 23 2.91 -8.15 1.95
CA ASN A 23 3.18 -7.84 3.35
C ASN A 23 3.32 -6.33 3.56
N LEU A 24 3.96 -5.64 2.62
CA LEU A 24 4.08 -4.19 2.72
C LEU A 24 2.72 -3.51 2.57
N ALA A 25 1.88 -4.01 1.66
CA ALA A 25 0.56 -3.43 1.48
C ALA A 25 -0.28 -3.62 2.73
N ASN A 26 -0.23 -4.81 3.34
CA ASN A 26 -0.96 -5.04 4.57
C ASN A 26 -0.48 -4.13 5.69
N ALA A 27 0.83 -3.94 5.81
CA ALA A 27 1.37 -3.05 6.83
C ALA A 27 0.94 -1.61 6.59
N LEU A 28 0.97 -1.17 5.34
CA LEU A 28 0.57 0.19 5.01
C LEU A 28 -0.91 0.43 5.31
N LEU A 29 -1.76 -0.49 4.90
CA LEU A 29 -3.20 -0.32 5.12
C LEU A 29 -3.55 -0.41 6.60
N ARG A 30 -2.82 -1.21 7.35
CA ARG A 30 -3.05 -1.35 8.78
C ARG A 30 -2.56 -0.15 9.57
N HIS A 31 -1.34 0.31 9.31
CA HIS A 31 -0.71 1.38 10.08
C HIS A 31 -0.83 2.75 9.44
N GLU A 32 -1.13 2.80 8.17
CA GLU A 32 -1.35 4.00 7.37
C GLU A 32 -0.08 4.81 7.06
N VAL A 33 1.02 4.55 7.74
CA VAL A 33 2.32 5.13 7.44
C VAL A 33 3.37 4.05 7.66
N ILE A 34 4.23 3.82 6.70
CA ILE A 34 5.36 2.92 6.91
C ILE A 34 6.61 3.53 6.28
N LYS A 35 7.77 3.07 6.76
CA LYS A 35 9.04 3.49 6.22
C LYS A 35 9.67 2.29 5.52
N THR A 36 10.13 2.51 4.31
CA THR A 36 10.73 1.43 3.52
C THR A 36 11.72 2.05 2.55
N THR A 37 12.35 1.24 1.70
CA THR A 37 13.24 1.80 0.68
C THR A 37 12.42 2.45 -0.42
N LEU A 38 13.00 3.43 -1.07
CA LEU A 38 12.28 4.18 -2.11
C LEU A 38 11.79 3.30 -3.26
N PRO A 39 12.59 2.36 -3.81
CA PRO A 39 12.06 1.51 -4.87
C PRO A 39 10.89 0.65 -4.42
N LYS A 40 10.92 0.13 -3.19
CA LYS A 40 9.81 -0.65 -2.67
C LYS A 40 8.57 0.21 -2.51
N ALA A 41 8.73 1.45 -2.04
CA ALA A 41 7.61 2.35 -1.88
C ALA A 41 6.95 2.64 -3.23
N LYS A 42 7.75 2.88 -4.25
CA LYS A 42 7.19 3.16 -5.58
C LYS A 42 6.45 1.97 -6.15
N GLU A 43 6.97 0.77 -5.93
CA GLU A 43 6.30 -0.42 -6.43
C GLU A 43 5.06 -0.74 -5.61
N LEU A 44 5.09 -0.43 -4.31
CA LEU A 44 3.96 -0.69 -3.42
C LEU A 44 2.73 0.11 -3.84
N ARG A 45 2.90 1.29 -4.39
CA ARG A 45 1.77 2.09 -4.86
C ARG A 45 0.90 1.30 -5.84
N ARG A 46 1.52 0.53 -6.73
CA ARG A 46 0.79 -0.24 -7.73
C ARG A 46 -0.06 -1.35 -7.13
N VAL A 47 0.29 -1.79 -5.93
CA VAL A 47 -0.46 -2.85 -5.25
C VAL A 47 -1.51 -2.25 -4.32
N ALA A 48 -1.16 -1.21 -3.59
CA ALA A 48 -2.03 -0.66 -2.55
C ALA A 48 -3.18 0.18 -3.10
N GLU A 49 -2.90 1.00 -4.10
CA GLU A 49 -3.96 1.88 -4.61
C GLU A 49 -5.13 1.12 -5.23
N PRO A 50 -4.90 0.07 -6.03
CA PRO A 50 -6.05 -0.70 -6.52
C PRO A 50 -6.88 -1.33 -5.41
N LEU A 51 -6.26 -1.70 -4.29
CA LEU A 51 -7.00 -2.25 -3.16
C LEU A 51 -7.93 -1.20 -2.56
N ILE A 52 -7.47 0.02 -2.43
CA ILE A 52 -8.31 1.09 -1.90
C ILE A 52 -9.46 1.38 -2.86
N THR A 53 -9.18 1.38 -4.16
CA THR A 53 -10.23 1.59 -5.15
C THR A 53 -11.29 0.49 -5.04
N LEU A 54 -10.87 -0.74 -4.82
CA LEU A 54 -11.77 -1.85 -4.63
C LEU A 54 -12.66 -1.62 -3.40
N GLY A 55 -12.07 -1.10 -2.33
CA GLY A 55 -12.79 -0.82 -1.09
C GLY A 55 -13.87 0.25 -1.23
N LYS A 56 -13.80 1.06 -2.26
CA LYS A 56 -14.79 2.10 -2.49
C LYS A 56 -16.09 1.55 -3.06
N LYS A 57 -16.08 0.33 -3.55
CA LYS A 57 -17.27 -0.28 -4.13
C LYS A 57 -17.60 -1.58 -3.41
N PRO A 58 -18.32 -1.50 -2.29
CA PRO A 58 -18.58 -2.69 -1.50
C PRO A 58 -19.44 -3.70 -2.25
N SER A 59 -19.00 -4.93 -2.27
CA SER A 59 -19.78 -6.04 -2.79
C SER A 59 -19.12 -7.31 -2.32
N LEU A 60 -19.85 -8.39 -2.34
CA LEU A 60 -19.28 -9.68 -1.93
C LEU A 60 -18.11 -10.06 -2.84
N ALA A 61 -18.28 -9.85 -4.15
CA ALA A 61 -17.22 -10.17 -5.10
C ALA A 61 -15.96 -9.35 -4.82
N ASN A 62 -16.13 -8.06 -4.55
CA ASN A 62 -14.98 -7.20 -4.28
C ASN A 62 -14.32 -7.54 -2.96
N ARG A 63 -15.09 -7.93 -1.94
CA ARG A 63 -14.52 -8.35 -0.67
C ARG A 63 -13.72 -9.64 -0.84
N ARG A 64 -14.22 -10.58 -1.62
CA ARG A 64 -13.49 -11.82 -1.89
C ARG A 64 -12.20 -11.56 -2.65
N LEU A 65 -12.24 -10.66 -3.63
CA LEU A 65 -11.05 -10.31 -4.39
C LEU A 65 -10.02 -9.64 -3.49
N ALA A 66 -10.45 -8.73 -2.63
CA ALA A 66 -9.54 -8.06 -1.70
C ALA A 66 -8.90 -9.08 -0.77
N PHE A 67 -9.66 -10.04 -0.28
CA PHE A 67 -9.07 -11.06 0.59
C PHE A 67 -8.10 -11.94 -0.20
N ASP A 68 -8.42 -12.25 -1.44
CA ASP A 68 -7.50 -13.04 -2.25
C ASP A 68 -6.15 -12.35 -2.40
N ARG A 69 -6.15 -11.03 -2.49
CA ARG A 69 -4.92 -10.27 -2.67
C ARG A 69 -4.18 -9.99 -1.37
N THR A 70 -4.88 -9.83 -0.26
CA THR A 70 -4.25 -9.46 1.01
C THR A 70 -4.07 -10.62 1.96
N ARG A 71 -4.95 -11.60 1.91
CA ARG A 71 -4.97 -12.73 2.85
C ARG A 71 -5.02 -12.28 4.30
N ASP A 72 -5.67 -11.16 4.56
CA ASP A 72 -5.75 -10.61 5.91
C ASP A 72 -7.14 -10.03 6.10
N ARG A 73 -7.93 -10.67 6.95
CA ARG A 73 -9.31 -10.26 7.16
C ARG A 73 -9.45 -8.88 7.77
N GLU A 74 -8.56 -8.54 8.68
CA GLU A 74 -8.61 -7.22 9.33
C GLU A 74 -8.38 -6.12 8.32
N VAL A 75 -7.46 -6.35 7.39
CA VAL A 75 -7.18 -5.37 6.35
C VAL A 75 -8.38 -5.24 5.42
N VAL A 76 -9.04 -6.36 5.09
CA VAL A 76 -10.23 -6.30 4.24
C VAL A 76 -11.34 -5.51 4.93
N VAL A 77 -11.57 -5.76 6.21
CA VAL A 77 -12.57 -5.01 6.95
C VAL A 77 -12.25 -3.52 6.92
N LYS A 78 -10.99 -3.17 7.16
CA LYS A 78 -10.60 -1.77 7.15
C LYS A 78 -10.77 -1.14 5.76
N LEU A 79 -10.46 -1.88 4.70
CA LEU A 79 -10.62 -1.35 3.35
C LEU A 79 -12.06 -0.93 3.08
N PHE A 80 -13.02 -1.76 3.44
CA PHE A 80 -14.40 -1.49 3.09
C PHE A 80 -15.13 -0.62 4.12
N ASP A 81 -14.75 -0.72 5.38
CA ASP A 81 -15.44 0.03 6.43
C ASP A 81 -14.85 1.41 6.71
N VAL A 82 -13.55 1.57 6.50
CA VAL A 82 -12.85 2.81 6.85
C VAL A 82 -12.28 3.51 5.62
N LEU A 83 -11.44 2.80 4.88
CA LEU A 83 -10.70 3.45 3.80
C LEU A 83 -11.56 3.76 2.59
N GLY A 84 -12.46 2.86 2.23
CA GLY A 84 -13.38 3.11 1.13
C GLY A 84 -14.18 4.40 1.33
N PRO A 85 -14.87 4.53 2.46
CA PRO A 85 -15.58 5.79 2.74
C PRO A 85 -14.67 7.00 2.81
N ARG A 86 -13.48 6.84 3.39
CA ARG A 86 -12.55 7.98 3.50
C ARG A 86 -12.18 8.54 2.13
N PHE A 87 -11.95 7.66 1.16
CA PHE A 87 -11.49 8.08 -0.16
C PHE A 87 -12.58 8.11 -1.21
N ALA A 88 -13.84 8.06 -0.80
CA ALA A 88 -14.96 7.98 -1.74
C ALA A 88 -14.94 9.11 -2.76
N GLN A 89 -14.52 10.30 -2.35
CA GLN A 89 -14.51 11.47 -3.22
C GLN A 89 -13.20 11.69 -3.95
N ARG A 90 -12.20 10.85 -3.71
CA ARG A 90 -10.89 11.03 -4.33
C ARG A 90 -10.74 9.99 -5.45
N ASN A 91 -10.43 10.47 -6.64
CA ASN A 91 -10.34 9.60 -7.82
C ASN A 91 -8.94 9.06 -8.03
N GLY A 92 -8.43 8.31 -7.11
CA GLY A 92 -7.07 7.78 -7.19
C GLY A 92 -6.10 8.68 -6.43
N GLY A 93 -4.83 8.32 -6.44
CA GLY A 93 -3.82 9.11 -5.75
C GLY A 93 -4.02 9.11 -4.25
N TYR A 94 -4.25 7.95 -3.65
CA TYR A 94 -4.56 7.87 -2.22
C TYR A 94 -3.32 7.89 -1.34
N LEU A 95 -2.15 7.80 -1.92
CA LEU A 95 -0.90 7.65 -1.18
C LEU A 95 0.04 8.80 -1.47
N ARG A 96 0.93 9.06 -0.53
CA ARG A 96 2.00 10.02 -0.74
C ARG A 96 3.31 9.38 -0.35
N ILE A 97 4.34 9.56 -1.17
CA ILE A 97 5.66 9.04 -0.91
C ILE A 97 6.59 10.20 -0.67
N LEU A 98 7.24 10.22 0.49
CA LEU A 98 8.18 11.27 0.85
C LEU A 98 9.56 10.67 0.97
N LYS A 99 10.55 11.27 0.32
CA LYS A 99 11.92 10.81 0.44
C LYS A 99 12.41 11.08 1.86
N PHE A 100 13.09 10.12 2.43
CA PHE A 100 13.44 10.17 3.84
C PHE A 100 14.92 9.92 4.10
N GLY A 101 15.78 10.34 3.23
CA GLY A 101 17.23 10.19 3.41
C GLY A 101 17.73 8.81 3.03
N PHE A 102 18.78 8.38 3.70
CA PHE A 102 19.46 7.14 3.37
C PHE A 102 19.61 6.28 4.61
N ARG A 103 19.60 4.97 4.41
CA ARG A 103 19.70 4.04 5.52
C ARG A 103 21.14 3.89 5.93
N GLN A 104 21.37 3.86 7.24
CA GLN A 104 22.71 3.64 7.74
C GLN A 104 23.13 2.23 7.38
N GLY A 105 24.38 2.04 7.06
CA GLY A 105 24.90 0.73 6.69
C GLY A 105 25.04 0.62 5.18
N ASP A 106 23.96 0.38 4.48
CA ASP A 106 24.03 0.16 3.03
C ASP A 106 23.68 1.39 2.21
N ASN A 107 23.40 2.50 2.87
CA ASN A 107 23.10 3.77 2.19
C ASN A 107 21.93 3.69 1.20
N ALA A 108 20.99 2.80 1.45
CA ALA A 108 19.83 2.69 0.57
C ALA A 108 18.91 3.89 0.71
N PRO A 109 18.37 4.44 -0.39
CA PRO A 109 17.44 5.55 -0.28
C PRO A 109 16.15 5.10 0.38
N MET A 110 15.71 5.84 1.38
CA MET A 110 14.52 5.50 2.16
C MET A 110 13.36 6.41 1.83
N ALA A 111 12.16 5.97 2.13
CA ALA A 111 10.96 6.74 1.90
C ALA A 111 9.92 6.43 2.97
N LEU A 112 9.10 7.44 3.25
CA LEU A 112 7.89 7.23 4.02
C LEU A 112 6.77 7.15 3.00
N ILE A 113 5.91 6.16 3.16
CA ILE A 113 4.73 6.09 2.32
C ILE A 113 3.54 6.14 3.27
N GLU A 114 2.60 7.01 2.97
CA GLU A 114 1.47 7.25 3.88
C GLU A 114 0.17 7.38 3.12
N LEU A 115 -0.92 7.02 3.78
CA LEU A 115 -2.24 7.25 3.24
C LEU A 115 -2.62 8.70 3.50
N LEU A 116 -3.33 9.29 2.54
CA LEU A 116 -3.80 10.67 2.67
C LEU A 116 -5.07 10.70 3.50
N ASP A 117 -5.49 11.91 3.85
CA ASP A 117 -6.78 12.16 4.53
C ASP A 117 -6.97 11.36 5.80
N ARG A 118 -5.89 11.08 6.52
CA ARG A 118 -5.99 10.40 7.80
C ARG A 118 -6.68 11.33 8.80
N PRO A 119 -7.51 10.77 9.67
CA PRO A 119 -8.09 11.60 10.71
C PRO A 119 -6.97 12.17 11.58
N GLU A 120 -7.19 13.39 12.02
CA GLU A 120 -6.23 14.00 12.81
C GLU A 120 -6.23 13.27 14.08
N GLU A 121 -5.22 12.65 14.45
CA GLU A 121 -5.15 11.95 15.57
C GLU A 121 -5.09 12.85 16.60
N ALA A 122 -5.96 12.85 17.29
CA ALA A 122 -6.04 13.72 18.33
C ALA A 122 -4.76 13.58 19.02
N THR A 123 -4.03 13.42 18.75
CA THR A 123 -2.92 13.38 19.15
C THR A 123 -2.71 13.66 20.30
N ALA A 124 -2.92 13.42 20.71
CA ALA A 124 -2.84 13.61 21.58
C ALA A 124 -1.91 13.89 22.17
N GLU A 125 -1.70 14.04 22.14
CA GLU A 125 -1.08 14.27 22.70
C GLU A 125 -0.90 14.27 23.24
#